data_ba103a6ae9baeefc73832bebb8070feb
#
_entry.id   ba103a6ae9baeefc73832bebb8070feb
#
_cell.length_a   1.000
_cell.length_b   1.000
_cell.length_c   1.000
_cell.angle_alpha   90.00
_cell.angle_beta   90.00
_cell.angle_gamma   90.00
#
_symmetry.space_group_name_H-M   'P 1'
#
loop_
_entity.id
_entity.type
_entity.pdbx_description
1 polymer ?
#
loop_
_entity_poly.entity_id
_entity_poly.type
_entity_poly.pdbx_seq_one_letter_code
_entity_poly.pdbx_strand_id
1 'polypeptide(L)'
;AGLEAARASAERGYDVALAEAGTTLGGRVARERHLPGLSAWGRVADYREYQLSQKANVESYFDSELDAESILEFGFENVCIATGAKWRRDGVSRQHVVPFPTDGAMPLFTPDDLMSGAAPTGHVVIYDDDHYYMGGVMAELLIQKGCSVTLVTPAAYVSEWTLNTLEQHEIHRRLANMGVAIE
;
A
#
# COMPACT_ATOMS: atom_id res chain seq x y z
N ALA A 1 -9.36 3.34 -4.67
CA ALA A 1 -10.80 3.03 -4.82
C ALA A 1 -11.63 4.32 -4.73
N GLY A 2 -11.57 5.10 -3.64
CA GLY A 2 -12.37 6.31 -3.44
C GLY A 2 -12.29 7.33 -4.58
N LEU A 3 -11.07 7.66 -5.04
CA LEU A 3 -10.89 8.56 -6.18
C LEU A 3 -11.62 8.11 -7.46
N GLU A 4 -11.63 6.81 -7.73
CA GLU A 4 -12.34 6.28 -8.89
C GLU A 4 -13.85 6.28 -8.69
N ALA A 5 -14.32 5.98 -7.48
CA ALA A 5 -15.73 6.07 -7.15
C ALA A 5 -16.23 7.51 -7.31
N ALA A 6 -15.49 8.48 -6.75
CA ALA A 6 -15.82 9.90 -6.88
C ALA A 6 -15.84 10.34 -8.35
N ARG A 7 -14.80 10.00 -9.13
CA ARG A 7 -14.71 10.34 -10.55
C ARG A 7 -15.90 9.77 -11.36
N ALA A 8 -16.17 8.48 -11.16
CA ALA A 8 -17.22 7.79 -11.90
C ALA A 8 -18.62 8.27 -11.52
N SER A 9 -18.86 8.62 -10.26
CA SER A 9 -20.13 9.22 -9.82
C SER A 9 -20.29 10.62 -10.39
N ALA A 10 -19.27 11.45 -10.31
CA ALA A 10 -19.31 12.80 -10.86
C ALA A 10 -19.53 12.83 -12.38
N GLU A 11 -18.93 11.88 -13.13
CA GLU A 11 -19.18 11.74 -14.57
C GLU A 11 -20.62 11.34 -14.91
N ARG A 12 -21.30 10.67 -13.99
CA ARG A 12 -22.72 10.31 -14.11
C ARG A 12 -23.66 11.42 -13.68
N GLY A 13 -23.12 12.56 -13.24
CA GLY A 13 -23.89 13.74 -12.86
C GLY A 13 -24.35 13.80 -11.42
N TYR A 14 -23.79 12.93 -10.54
CA TYR A 14 -24.03 13.03 -9.11
C TYR A 14 -23.19 14.14 -8.50
N ASP A 15 -23.72 14.82 -7.49
CA ASP A 15 -22.96 15.69 -6.63
C ASP A 15 -22.15 14.81 -5.65
N VAL A 16 -20.85 15.08 -5.54
CA VAL A 16 -19.91 14.25 -4.79
C VAL A 16 -19.20 15.09 -3.74
N ALA A 17 -19.33 14.67 -2.47
CA ALA A 17 -18.46 15.09 -1.38
C ALA A 17 -17.37 14.02 -1.17
N LEU A 18 -16.11 14.37 -1.37
CA LEU A 18 -14.96 13.50 -1.18
C LEU A 18 -14.20 13.93 0.07
N ALA A 19 -14.32 13.18 1.16
CA ALA A 19 -13.57 13.41 2.39
C ALA A 19 -12.31 12.53 2.45
N GLU A 20 -11.19 13.15 2.79
CA GLU A 20 -9.88 12.51 2.97
C GLU A 20 -9.34 12.89 4.36
N ALA A 21 -8.97 11.90 5.15
CA ALA A 21 -8.42 12.12 6.50
C ALA A 21 -7.05 12.82 6.48
N GLY A 22 -6.30 12.66 5.39
CA GLY A 22 -4.99 13.30 5.23
C GLY A 22 -5.05 14.59 4.42
N THR A 23 -3.87 15.15 4.18
CA THR A 23 -3.69 16.38 3.39
C THR A 23 -3.61 16.13 1.88
N THR A 24 -3.54 14.88 1.45
CA THR A 24 -3.33 14.50 0.04
C THR A 24 -4.19 13.31 -0.34
N LEU A 25 -4.71 13.34 -1.58
CA LEU A 25 -5.48 12.24 -2.14
C LEU A 25 -4.57 11.07 -2.56
N GLY A 26 -5.17 9.88 -2.76
CA GLY A 26 -4.47 8.71 -3.29
C GLY A 26 -4.15 7.63 -2.25
N GLY A 27 -4.21 7.97 -0.95
CA GLY A 27 -4.03 7.01 0.14
C GLY A 27 -2.71 6.22 0.02
N ARG A 28 -2.79 4.88 -0.01
CA ARG A 28 -1.60 4.02 -0.08
C ARG A 28 -0.74 4.30 -1.31
N VAL A 29 -1.32 4.50 -2.49
CA VAL A 29 -0.58 4.74 -3.74
C VAL A 29 0.26 6.02 -3.66
N ALA A 30 -0.23 7.07 -2.98
CA ALA A 30 0.52 8.29 -2.76
C ALA A 30 1.79 8.06 -1.92
N ARG A 31 1.80 7.03 -1.06
CA ARG A 31 2.97 6.63 -0.26
C ARG A 31 3.86 5.63 -1.02
N GLU A 32 3.28 4.62 -1.64
CA GLU A 32 3.99 3.57 -2.37
C GLU A 32 4.77 4.10 -3.58
N ARG A 33 4.33 5.20 -4.21
CA ARG A 33 5.06 5.81 -5.33
C ARG A 33 6.49 6.26 -4.99
N HIS A 34 6.82 6.38 -3.71
CA HIS A 34 8.15 6.74 -3.22
C HIS A 34 9.03 5.52 -2.94
N LEU A 35 8.49 4.32 -3.09
CA LEU A 35 9.23 3.06 -2.93
C LEU A 35 10.01 2.72 -4.21
N PRO A 36 11.08 1.92 -4.11
CA PRO A 36 11.88 1.50 -5.26
C PRO A 36 11.00 0.89 -6.37
N GLY A 37 11.17 1.41 -7.59
CA GLY A 37 10.48 0.91 -8.78
C GLY A 37 9.01 1.28 -8.93
N LEU A 38 8.36 1.89 -7.92
CA LEU A 38 6.91 2.12 -7.92
C LEU A 38 6.47 3.55 -8.30
N SER A 39 7.39 4.42 -8.70
CA SER A 39 7.07 5.83 -8.99
C SER A 39 5.95 6.02 -10.02
N ALA A 40 5.89 5.15 -11.02
CA ALA A 40 4.86 5.19 -12.06
C ALA A 40 3.43 4.93 -11.53
N TRP A 41 3.29 4.26 -10.40
CA TRP A 41 1.99 3.96 -9.79
C TRP A 41 1.28 5.21 -9.31
N GLY A 42 2.02 6.26 -8.96
CA GLY A 42 1.47 7.56 -8.61
C GLY A 42 0.55 8.15 -9.68
N ARG A 43 0.79 7.83 -10.97
CA ARG A 43 -0.06 8.28 -12.08
C ARG A 43 -1.53 7.90 -11.93
N VAL A 44 -1.81 6.80 -11.22
CA VAL A 44 -3.17 6.34 -10.95
C VAL A 44 -3.93 7.36 -10.08
N ALA A 45 -3.26 7.94 -9.08
CA ALA A 45 -3.83 8.99 -8.24
C ALA A 45 -3.83 10.34 -8.97
N ASP A 46 -2.69 10.74 -9.54
CA ASP A 46 -2.50 12.04 -10.22
C ASP A 46 -3.55 12.27 -11.32
N TYR A 47 -3.80 11.26 -12.14
CA TYR A 47 -4.81 11.34 -13.19
C TYR A 47 -6.22 11.57 -12.64
N ARG A 48 -6.59 10.83 -11.58
CA ARG A 48 -7.92 10.94 -10.99
C ARG A 48 -8.13 12.26 -10.26
N GLU A 49 -7.12 12.70 -9.55
CA GLU A 49 -7.12 14.01 -8.90
C GLU A 49 -7.30 15.12 -9.91
N TYR A 50 -6.54 15.09 -11.01
CA TYR A 50 -6.74 16.03 -12.12
C TYR A 50 -8.15 15.96 -12.70
N GLN A 51 -8.70 14.76 -12.95
CA GLN A 51 -10.06 14.61 -13.48
C GLN A 51 -11.12 15.18 -12.51
N LEU A 52 -10.95 14.97 -11.22
CA LEU A 52 -11.87 15.50 -10.19
C LEU A 52 -11.78 17.03 -10.11
N SER A 53 -10.58 17.60 -10.21
CA SER A 53 -10.39 19.05 -10.15
C SER A 53 -11.08 19.81 -11.31
N GLN A 54 -11.42 19.12 -12.41
CA GLN A 54 -12.12 19.70 -13.56
C GLN A 54 -13.65 19.63 -13.44
N LYS A 55 -14.18 19.07 -12.33
CA LYS A 55 -15.61 18.82 -12.17
C LYS A 55 -16.23 19.78 -11.16
N ALA A 56 -17.24 20.54 -11.61
CA ALA A 56 -17.94 21.50 -10.75
C ALA A 56 -18.86 20.83 -9.71
N ASN A 57 -19.20 19.57 -9.92
CA ASN A 57 -20.05 18.77 -9.03
C ASN A 57 -19.24 17.87 -8.06
N VAL A 58 -17.96 18.21 -7.81
CA VAL A 58 -17.12 17.53 -6.82
C VAL A 58 -16.59 18.56 -5.83
N GLU A 59 -16.81 18.28 -4.56
CA GLU A 59 -16.22 19.03 -3.45
C GLU A 59 -15.30 18.12 -2.64
N SER A 60 -14.06 18.54 -2.41
CA SER A 60 -13.05 17.76 -1.69
C SER A 60 -12.73 18.39 -0.35
N TYR A 61 -12.78 17.59 0.70
CA TYR A 61 -12.50 17.96 2.08
C TYR A 61 -11.25 17.22 2.55
N PHE A 62 -10.20 17.97 2.86
CA PHE A 62 -8.93 17.44 3.38
C PHE A 62 -8.88 17.58 4.90
N ASP A 63 -7.95 16.86 5.54
CA ASP A 63 -7.82 16.80 7.00
C ASP A 63 -9.17 16.49 7.69
N SER A 64 -9.99 15.68 7.01
CA SER A 64 -11.38 15.41 7.37
C SER A 64 -11.58 13.92 7.63
N GLU A 65 -11.17 13.47 8.81
CA GLU A 65 -11.52 12.15 9.31
C GLU A 65 -12.96 12.18 9.83
N LEU A 66 -13.87 11.50 9.15
CA LEU A 66 -15.30 11.51 9.45
C LEU A 66 -15.70 10.25 10.23
N ASP A 67 -16.46 10.44 11.27
CA ASP A 67 -17.20 9.38 11.96
C ASP A 67 -18.61 9.17 11.35
N ALA A 68 -19.34 8.21 11.88
CA ALA A 68 -20.67 7.88 11.37
C ALA A 68 -21.67 9.05 11.52
N GLU A 69 -21.58 9.83 12.62
CA GLU A 69 -22.47 10.96 12.89
C GLU A 69 -22.23 12.07 11.86
N SER A 70 -20.97 12.47 11.67
CA SER A 70 -20.57 13.46 10.67
C SER A 70 -20.99 13.06 9.25
N ILE A 71 -20.84 11.78 8.88
CA ILE A 71 -21.25 11.28 7.57
C ILE A 71 -22.77 11.43 7.38
N LEU A 72 -23.55 11.11 8.40
CA LEU A 72 -25.01 11.21 8.34
C LEU A 72 -25.49 12.67 8.27
N GLU A 73 -24.77 13.61 8.86
CA GLU A 73 -25.07 15.05 8.79
C GLU A 73 -24.97 15.62 7.37
N PHE A 74 -24.13 15.05 6.49
CA PHE A 74 -24.07 15.44 5.08
C PHE A 74 -25.39 15.17 4.34
N GLY A 75 -26.22 14.24 4.81
CA GLY A 75 -27.55 13.95 4.25
C GLY A 75 -27.54 13.28 2.85
N PHE A 76 -26.42 12.73 2.42
CA PHE A 76 -26.35 11.97 1.15
C PHE A 76 -27.04 10.60 1.29
N GLU A 77 -27.81 10.21 0.28
CA GLU A 77 -28.46 8.91 0.23
C GLU A 77 -27.46 7.76 0.02
N ASN A 78 -26.33 8.01 -0.61
CA ASN A 78 -25.34 7.00 -0.95
C ASN A 78 -23.98 7.37 -0.35
N VAL A 79 -23.40 6.44 0.39
CA VAL A 79 -22.08 6.58 1.01
C VAL A 79 -21.16 5.49 0.50
N CYS A 80 -20.00 5.88 -0.02
CA CYS A 80 -18.95 4.97 -0.44
C CYS A 80 -17.79 5.00 0.56
N ILE A 81 -17.60 3.91 1.29
CA ILE A 81 -16.50 3.78 2.26
C ILE A 81 -15.26 3.24 1.52
N ALA A 82 -14.20 4.03 1.47
CA ALA A 82 -12.96 3.72 0.77
C ALA A 82 -11.72 4.06 1.62
N THR A 83 -11.78 3.76 2.90
CA THR A 83 -10.75 4.08 3.90
C THR A 83 -9.46 3.26 3.78
N GLY A 84 -9.38 2.37 2.80
CA GLY A 84 -8.21 1.57 2.51
C GLY A 84 -8.02 0.40 3.49
N ALA A 85 -6.77 -0.07 3.57
CA ALA A 85 -6.36 -1.15 4.45
C ALA A 85 -4.97 -0.87 5.02
N LYS A 86 -4.67 -1.48 6.16
CA LYS A 86 -3.35 -1.45 6.80
C LYS A 86 -2.75 -2.85 6.80
N TRP A 87 -1.44 -2.93 6.70
CA TRP A 87 -0.73 -4.20 6.86
C TRP A 87 -0.87 -4.72 8.29
N ARG A 88 -1.18 -6.01 8.41
CA ARG A 88 -1.27 -6.67 9.71
C ARG A 88 0.13 -6.95 10.25
N ARG A 89 0.26 -6.86 11.58
CA ARG A 89 1.53 -7.08 12.30
C ARG A 89 1.59 -8.45 12.98
N ASP A 90 0.48 -9.15 12.99
CA ASP A 90 0.31 -10.42 13.71
C ASP A 90 0.55 -11.65 12.84
N GLY A 91 0.94 -11.47 11.57
CA GLY A 91 1.20 -12.56 10.64
C GLY A 91 -0.02 -13.28 10.08
N VAL A 92 -1.23 -12.83 10.43
CA VAL A 92 -2.44 -13.39 9.79
C VAL A 92 -2.48 -12.97 8.33
N SER A 93 -2.65 -13.95 7.46
CA SER A 93 -2.58 -13.80 6.01
C SER A 93 -3.46 -14.83 5.29
N ARG A 94 -3.20 -15.04 4.02
CA ARG A 94 -3.85 -16.10 3.24
C ARG A 94 -3.40 -17.49 3.63
N GLN A 95 -2.13 -17.65 4.01
CA GLN A 95 -1.52 -18.93 4.40
C GLN A 95 -1.71 -19.22 5.88
N HIS A 96 -1.73 -18.19 6.70
CA HIS A 96 -1.84 -18.29 8.15
C HIS A 96 -3.08 -17.58 8.66
N VAL A 97 -4.05 -18.37 9.11
CA VAL A 97 -5.33 -17.84 9.64
C VAL A 97 -5.28 -17.53 11.14
N VAL A 98 -4.17 -17.86 11.81
CA VAL A 98 -3.93 -17.55 13.21
C VAL A 98 -2.68 -16.68 13.36
N PRO A 99 -2.61 -15.81 14.37
CA PRO A 99 -1.42 -14.99 14.62
C PRO A 99 -0.18 -15.85 14.88
N PHE A 100 0.99 -15.37 14.45
CA PHE A 100 2.26 -15.96 14.81
C PHE A 100 2.50 -15.83 16.33
N PRO A 101 3.02 -16.86 17.00
CA PRO A 101 3.52 -16.72 18.36
C PRO A 101 4.75 -15.80 18.34
N THR A 102 4.70 -14.72 19.10
CA THR A 102 5.83 -13.82 19.29
C THR A 102 6.14 -13.68 20.76
N ASP A 103 7.43 -13.66 21.10
CA ASP A 103 7.90 -13.43 22.46
C ASP A 103 8.15 -11.94 22.77
N GLY A 104 7.98 -11.08 21.77
CA GLY A 104 8.23 -9.64 21.89
C GLY A 104 9.70 -9.26 21.94
N ALA A 105 10.64 -10.21 21.77
CA ALA A 105 12.07 -9.96 21.87
C ALA A 105 12.61 -9.19 20.66
N MET A 106 11.96 -9.31 19.49
CA MET A 106 12.37 -8.61 18.27
C MET A 106 11.31 -7.60 17.82
N PRO A 107 11.74 -6.43 17.33
CA PRO A 107 10.82 -5.47 16.76
C PRO A 107 10.21 -5.99 15.45
N LEU A 108 8.89 -5.89 15.33
CA LEU A 108 8.15 -6.23 14.12
C LEU A 108 7.75 -4.96 13.37
N PHE A 109 8.06 -4.94 12.08
CA PHE A 109 7.72 -3.84 11.18
C PHE A 109 6.79 -4.33 10.07
N THR A 110 5.87 -3.49 9.69
CA THR A 110 5.05 -3.66 8.49
C THR A 110 5.54 -2.73 7.38
N PRO A 111 5.15 -2.94 6.13
CA PRO A 111 5.40 -1.95 5.07
C PRO A 111 4.89 -0.55 5.41
N ASP A 112 3.78 -0.43 6.14
CA ASP A 112 3.26 0.87 6.58
C ASP A 112 4.22 1.60 7.52
N ASP A 113 4.90 0.87 8.43
CA ASP A 113 5.88 1.47 9.33
C ASP A 113 7.09 2.01 8.56
N LEU A 114 7.62 1.23 7.61
CA LEU A 114 8.75 1.64 6.78
C LEU A 114 8.43 2.86 5.91
N MET A 115 7.22 2.89 5.34
CA MET A 115 6.71 4.06 4.60
C MET A 115 6.45 5.27 5.50
N SER A 116 6.25 5.05 6.80
CA SER A 116 6.08 6.11 7.81
C SER A 116 7.39 6.56 8.45
N GLY A 117 8.53 6.04 7.98
CA GLY A 117 9.86 6.48 8.39
C GLY A 117 10.57 5.57 9.38
N ALA A 118 10.01 4.41 9.75
CA ALA A 118 10.76 3.43 10.54
C ALA A 118 12.03 3.00 9.78
N ALA A 119 13.15 2.96 10.49
CA ALA A 119 14.46 2.70 9.92
C ALA A 119 15.18 1.58 10.71
N PRO A 120 14.83 0.31 10.48
CA PRO A 120 15.58 -0.80 11.04
C PRO A 120 17.02 -0.79 10.54
N THR A 121 17.93 -1.34 11.34
CA THR A 121 19.37 -1.40 11.04
C THR A 121 19.88 -2.83 11.20
N GLY A 122 21.02 -3.13 10.59
CA GLY A 122 21.65 -4.44 10.67
C GLY A 122 21.02 -5.47 9.76
N HIS A 123 20.80 -6.68 10.26
CA HIS A 123 20.18 -7.76 9.50
C HIS A 123 18.66 -7.76 9.70
N VAL A 124 17.93 -7.76 8.59
CA VAL A 124 16.46 -7.77 8.59
C VAL A 124 15.94 -9.01 7.87
N VAL A 125 15.02 -9.71 8.52
CA VAL A 125 14.28 -10.82 7.90
C VAL A 125 12.93 -10.29 7.45
N ILE A 126 12.62 -10.47 6.18
CA ILE A 126 11.30 -10.21 5.60
C ILE A 126 10.58 -11.55 5.47
N TYR A 127 9.42 -11.69 6.08
CA TYR A 127 8.51 -12.78 5.80
C TYR A 127 7.46 -12.30 4.81
N ASP A 128 7.49 -12.83 3.58
CA ASP A 128 6.60 -12.45 2.48
C ASP A 128 5.54 -13.52 2.23
N ASP A 129 4.32 -13.27 2.66
CA ASP A 129 3.14 -14.09 2.41
C ASP A 129 2.11 -13.35 1.52
N ASP A 130 2.45 -12.19 1.01
CA ASP A 130 1.67 -11.47 -0.01
C ASP A 130 1.91 -12.04 -1.41
N HIS A 131 3.12 -12.58 -1.64
CA HIS A 131 3.57 -13.19 -2.88
C HIS A 131 3.51 -12.28 -4.11
N TYR A 132 3.36 -10.98 -3.92
CA TYR A 132 3.30 -10.03 -5.02
C TYR A 132 4.54 -9.12 -5.02
N TYR A 133 4.40 -7.81 -5.15
CA TYR A 133 5.55 -6.92 -5.28
C TYR A 133 6.13 -6.42 -3.95
N MET A 134 5.32 -6.39 -2.87
CA MET A 134 5.69 -5.66 -1.65
C MET A 134 6.92 -6.23 -0.94
N GLY A 135 7.03 -7.55 -0.80
CA GLY A 135 8.18 -8.19 -0.17
C GLY A 135 9.50 -7.82 -0.87
N GLY A 136 9.54 -7.94 -2.19
CA GLY A 136 10.71 -7.57 -3.00
C GLY A 136 11.05 -6.08 -2.93
N VAL A 137 10.04 -5.21 -2.96
CA VAL A 137 10.23 -3.75 -2.86
C VAL A 137 10.77 -3.35 -1.49
N MET A 138 10.28 -3.98 -0.41
CA MET A 138 10.80 -3.75 0.94
C MET A 138 12.25 -4.24 1.08
N ALA A 139 12.60 -5.38 0.49
CA ALA A 139 13.97 -5.87 0.45
C ALA A 139 14.89 -4.86 -0.24
N GLU A 140 14.52 -4.37 -1.41
CA GLU A 140 15.27 -3.35 -2.15
C GLU A 140 15.43 -2.07 -1.32
N LEU A 141 14.36 -1.57 -0.71
CA LEU A 141 14.40 -0.37 0.15
C LEU A 141 15.39 -0.54 1.32
N LEU A 142 15.37 -1.69 1.99
CA LEU A 142 16.21 -1.96 3.15
C LEU A 142 17.69 -2.10 2.76
N ILE A 143 17.99 -2.75 1.63
CA ILE A 143 19.35 -2.79 1.08
C ILE A 143 19.86 -1.38 0.77
N GLN A 144 19.04 -0.54 0.13
CA GLN A 144 19.40 0.86 -0.16
C GLN A 144 19.67 1.68 1.11
N LYS A 145 19.02 1.30 2.22
CA LYS A 145 19.25 1.90 3.56
C LYS A 145 20.43 1.28 4.32
N GLY A 146 21.17 0.34 3.72
CA GLY A 146 22.37 -0.27 4.30
C GLY A 146 22.10 -1.48 5.21
N CYS A 147 20.92 -2.06 5.17
CA CYS A 147 20.64 -3.33 5.86
C CYS A 147 21.14 -4.52 5.05
N SER A 148 21.46 -5.63 5.71
CA SER A 148 21.48 -6.94 5.07
C SER A 148 20.08 -7.57 5.17
N VAL A 149 19.63 -8.29 4.14
CA VAL A 149 18.26 -8.77 4.06
C VAL A 149 18.21 -10.27 3.73
N THR A 150 17.40 -11.01 4.48
CA THR A 150 16.90 -12.34 4.12
C THR A 150 15.41 -12.22 3.84
N LEU A 151 14.97 -12.64 2.66
CA LEU A 151 13.56 -12.73 2.30
C LEU A 151 13.13 -14.19 2.35
N VAL A 152 12.18 -14.47 3.22
CA VAL A 152 11.59 -15.79 3.44
C VAL A 152 10.18 -15.81 2.89
N THR A 153 9.86 -16.81 2.08
CA THR A 153 8.51 -16.96 1.51
C THR A 153 8.07 -18.42 1.51
N PRO A 154 6.80 -18.74 1.84
CA PRO A 154 6.27 -20.09 1.69
C PRO A 154 5.97 -20.46 0.22
N ALA A 155 6.08 -19.53 -0.72
CA ALA A 155 5.89 -19.79 -2.14
C ALA A 155 7.13 -20.42 -2.77
N ALA A 156 6.98 -21.06 -3.94
CA ALA A 156 8.08 -21.65 -4.68
C ALA A 156 9.07 -20.61 -5.22
N TYR A 157 8.61 -19.39 -5.41
CA TYR A 157 9.41 -18.28 -5.93
C TYR A 157 9.10 -16.99 -5.17
N VAL A 158 10.10 -16.15 -4.98
CA VAL A 158 9.88 -14.79 -4.50
C VAL A 158 8.95 -14.04 -5.46
N SER A 159 7.97 -13.31 -4.90
CA SER A 159 6.97 -12.58 -5.70
C SER A 159 6.25 -13.46 -6.73
N GLU A 160 5.88 -14.69 -6.37
CA GLU A 160 5.36 -15.72 -7.28
C GLU A 160 4.19 -15.24 -8.15
N TRP A 161 3.29 -14.40 -7.61
CA TRP A 161 2.16 -13.86 -8.36
C TRP A 161 2.56 -12.98 -9.55
N THR A 162 3.81 -12.47 -9.55
CA THR A 162 4.34 -11.71 -10.69
C THR A 162 4.76 -12.57 -11.88
N LEU A 163 4.62 -13.89 -11.79
CA LEU A 163 4.63 -14.78 -12.97
C LEU A 163 3.51 -14.39 -13.94
N ASN A 164 2.35 -13.97 -13.44
CA ASN A 164 1.23 -13.55 -14.28
C ASN A 164 1.48 -12.23 -15.02
N THR A 165 2.37 -11.39 -14.51
CA THR A 165 2.79 -10.12 -15.16
C THR A 165 4.12 -10.24 -15.91
N LEU A 166 4.73 -11.45 -15.91
CA LEU A 166 6.03 -11.76 -16.52
C LEU A 166 7.22 -11.03 -15.89
N GLU A 167 7.07 -10.55 -14.66
CA GLU A 167 8.12 -9.78 -13.95
C GLU A 167 8.94 -10.62 -12.98
N GLN A 168 8.46 -11.81 -12.59
CA GLN A 168 9.03 -12.62 -11.52
C GLN A 168 10.54 -12.89 -11.70
N HIS A 169 10.96 -13.30 -12.89
CA HIS A 169 12.36 -13.60 -13.15
C HIS A 169 13.26 -12.37 -13.01
N GLU A 170 12.78 -11.21 -13.43
CA GLU A 170 13.52 -9.97 -13.31
C GLU A 170 13.60 -9.50 -11.85
N ILE A 171 12.53 -9.65 -11.08
CA ILE A 171 12.50 -9.36 -9.66
C ILE A 171 13.51 -10.26 -8.93
N HIS A 172 13.45 -11.57 -9.15
CA HIS A 172 14.38 -12.52 -8.52
C HIS A 172 15.85 -12.16 -8.86
N ARG A 173 16.15 -11.98 -10.13
CA ARG A 173 17.49 -11.62 -10.60
C ARG A 173 18.00 -10.32 -9.95
N ARG A 174 17.16 -9.31 -9.85
CA ARG A 174 17.50 -8.02 -9.24
C ARG A 174 17.80 -8.17 -7.76
N LEU A 175 16.96 -8.86 -6.99
CA LEU A 175 17.17 -9.09 -5.58
C LEU A 175 18.44 -9.91 -5.30
N ALA A 176 18.69 -10.95 -6.08
CA ALA A 176 19.91 -11.75 -5.97
C ALA A 176 21.17 -10.92 -6.27
N ASN A 177 21.14 -10.07 -7.30
CA ASN A 177 22.26 -9.17 -7.63
C ASN A 177 22.51 -8.12 -6.56
N MET A 178 21.50 -7.75 -5.77
CA MET A 178 21.62 -6.84 -4.63
C MET A 178 22.10 -7.55 -3.36
N GLY A 179 22.30 -8.86 -3.39
CA GLY A 179 22.76 -9.65 -2.25
C GLY A 179 21.66 -10.02 -1.25
N VAL A 180 20.39 -9.98 -1.64
CA VAL A 180 19.29 -10.48 -0.82
C VAL A 180 19.37 -12.01 -0.78
N ALA A 181 19.44 -12.59 0.43
CA ALA A 181 19.25 -14.03 0.60
C ALA A 181 17.75 -14.35 0.45
N ILE A 182 17.42 -15.38 -0.35
CA ILE A 182 16.03 -15.80 -0.61
C ILE A 182 15.89 -17.24 -0.14
N GLU A 183 14.95 -17.49 0.80
CA GLU A 183 14.70 -18.77 1.45
C GLU A 183 13.21 -19.16 1.38
#